data_a1d8086754339c280a93b40c342480aa
#
_entry.id   a1d8086754339c280a93b40c342480aa
#
_cell.length_a   1.000
_cell.length_b   1.000
_cell.length_c   1.000
_cell.angle_alpha   90.00
_cell.angle_beta   90.00
_cell.angle_gamma   90.00
#
_symmetry.space_group_name_H-M   'P 1'
#
loop_
_entity.id
_entity.type
_entity.pdbx_description
1 polymer ?
#
loop_
_entity_poly.entity_id
_entity_poly.type
_entity_poly.pdbx_seq_one_letter_code
_entity_poly.pdbx_strand_id
1 'polypeptide(L)'
;MIIAVDFDGTIVEHRYPRIGEEIPFAVDTLKLLQQEKHRLILWSVREGALLDEAVEWCKARGLEFYAVNKDYPEEQKGHQGFSRKLKADMFIDD
;
A
#
# COMPACT_ATOMS: atom_id res chain seq x y z
N MET A 1 14.44 -2.05 -5.43
CA MET A 1 14.13 -1.06 -4.39
C MET A 1 12.81 -1.42 -3.71
N ILE A 2 12.73 -1.17 -2.43
CA ILE A 2 11.48 -1.39 -1.68
C ILE A 2 10.81 -0.05 -1.49
N ILE A 3 9.57 0.05 -1.97
CA ILE A 3 8.83 1.31 -1.96
C ILE A 3 7.56 1.15 -1.14
N ALA A 4 7.43 1.95 -0.10
CA ALA A 4 6.22 1.96 0.72
C ALA A 4 5.27 3.01 0.14
N VAL A 5 4.02 2.62 -0.06
CA VAL A 5 3.02 3.45 -0.72
C VAL A 5 1.80 3.59 0.20
N ASP A 6 1.40 4.83 0.44
CA ASP A 6 0.17 5.11 1.17
C ASP A 6 -1.03 4.87 0.27
N PHE A 7 -2.20 4.68 0.85
CA PHE A 7 -3.41 4.42 0.07
C PHE A 7 -4.30 5.66 -0.03
N ASP A 8 -4.88 6.08 1.10
CA ASP A 8 -5.78 7.24 1.10
C ASP A 8 -5.01 8.53 0.87
N GLY A 9 -5.39 9.27 -0.14
CA GLY A 9 -4.72 10.51 -0.51
C GLY A 9 -3.55 10.32 -1.45
N THR A 10 -3.21 9.08 -1.80
CA THR A 10 -2.07 8.78 -2.67
C THR A 10 -2.50 7.94 -3.86
N ILE A 11 -3.14 6.79 -3.61
CA ILE A 11 -3.66 5.95 -4.70
C ILE A 11 -5.08 6.39 -5.04
N VAL A 12 -5.86 6.71 -4.02
CA VAL A 12 -7.23 7.19 -4.18
C VAL A 12 -7.39 8.51 -3.45
N GLU A 13 -8.40 9.28 -3.83
CA GLU A 13 -8.72 10.49 -3.10
C GLU A 13 -9.12 10.12 -1.67
N HIS A 14 -8.81 11.01 -0.74
CA HIS A 14 -9.05 10.75 0.67
C HIS A 14 -10.55 10.86 0.97
N ARG A 15 -11.18 9.72 1.20
CA ARG A 15 -12.61 9.64 1.55
C ARG A 15 -12.84 8.65 2.68
N TYR A 16 -11.79 8.38 3.45
CA TYR A 16 -11.84 7.42 4.55
C TYR A 16 -13.08 7.64 5.42
N PRO A 17 -13.81 6.61 5.83
CA PRO A 17 -13.48 5.19 5.68
C PRO A 17 -13.83 4.61 4.31
N ARG A 18 -14.52 5.34 3.46
CA ARG A 18 -14.82 4.88 2.11
C ARG A 18 -13.58 4.97 1.24
N ILE A 19 -13.60 4.27 0.13
CA ILE A 19 -12.52 4.34 -0.84
C ILE A 19 -12.88 5.39 -1.88
N GLY A 20 -12.05 6.42 -2.01
CA GLY A 20 -12.27 7.49 -2.97
C GLY A 20 -11.95 7.04 -4.39
N GLU A 21 -12.07 7.98 -5.31
CA GLU A 21 -11.75 7.70 -6.71
C GLU A 21 -10.24 7.64 -6.89
N GLU A 22 -9.81 6.85 -7.87
CA GLU A 22 -8.40 6.72 -8.17
C GLU A 22 -7.81 8.07 -8.54
N ILE A 23 -6.66 8.40 -7.96
CA ILE A 23 -5.90 9.57 -8.37
C ILE A 23 -5.31 9.25 -9.76
N PRO A 24 -5.46 10.17 -10.73
CA PRO A 24 -5.06 9.86 -12.12
C PRO A 24 -3.66 9.26 -12.21
N PHE A 25 -3.56 8.15 -12.96
CA PHE A 25 -2.33 7.43 -13.26
C PHE A 25 -1.68 6.74 -12.06
N ALA A 26 -2.29 6.79 -10.87
CA ALA A 26 -1.67 6.19 -9.69
C ALA A 26 -1.43 4.70 -9.85
N VAL A 27 -2.46 3.94 -10.23
CA VAL A 27 -2.34 2.50 -10.39
C VAL A 27 -1.36 2.15 -11.50
N ASP A 28 -1.47 2.83 -12.63
CA ASP A 28 -0.57 2.55 -13.77
C ASP A 28 0.88 2.80 -13.40
N THR A 29 1.15 3.88 -12.69
CA THR A 29 2.51 4.20 -12.27
C THR A 29 3.06 3.12 -11.35
N LEU A 30 2.26 2.69 -10.39
CA LEU A 30 2.71 1.67 -9.45
C LEU A 30 2.93 0.33 -10.15
N LYS A 31 2.10 0.00 -11.13
CA LYS A 31 2.28 -1.23 -11.90
C LYS A 31 3.58 -1.17 -12.70
N LEU A 32 3.92 -0.01 -13.24
CA LEU A 32 5.19 0.15 -13.95
C LEU A 32 6.36 -0.09 -12.99
N LEU A 33 6.29 0.43 -11.78
CA LEU A 33 7.35 0.20 -10.81
C LEU A 33 7.51 -1.28 -10.51
N GLN A 34 6.40 -2.01 -10.41
CA GLN A 34 6.49 -3.45 -10.19
C GLN A 34 7.11 -4.16 -11.38
N GLN A 35 6.80 -3.72 -12.60
CA GLN A 35 7.41 -4.29 -13.80
C GLN A 35 8.91 -4.05 -13.84
N GLU A 36 9.36 -2.96 -13.22
CA GLU A 36 10.78 -2.64 -13.11
C GLU A 36 11.43 -3.34 -11.94
N LYS A 37 10.75 -4.35 -11.37
CA LYS A 37 11.28 -5.20 -10.31
C LYS A 37 11.37 -4.53 -8.95
N HIS A 38 10.67 -3.43 -8.75
CA HIS A 38 10.58 -2.84 -7.42
C HIS A 38 9.52 -3.58 -6.61
N ARG A 39 9.73 -3.68 -5.32
CA ARG A 39 8.78 -4.29 -4.42
C ARG A 39 7.97 -3.20 -3.75
N LEU A 40 6.65 -3.29 -3.86
CA LEU A 40 5.76 -2.31 -3.28
C LEU A 40 5.15 -2.84 -2.00
N ILE A 41 5.16 -2.01 -0.98
CA ILE A 41 4.51 -2.31 0.30
C ILE A 41 3.38 -1.31 0.48
N LEU A 42 2.19 -1.81 0.75
CA LEU A 42 1.07 -0.93 1.07
C LEU A 42 1.17 -0.57 2.55
N TRP A 43 1.28 0.72 2.83
CA TRP A 43 1.39 1.23 4.21
C TRP A 43 0.22 2.15 4.46
N SER A 44 -0.70 1.72 5.31
CA SER A 44 -1.96 2.44 5.50
C SER A 44 -2.36 2.44 6.97
N VAL A 45 -3.09 3.48 7.37
CA VAL A 45 -3.66 3.52 8.72
C VAL A 45 -4.91 2.65 8.82
N ARG A 46 -5.39 2.12 7.69
CA ARG A 46 -6.55 1.24 7.71
C ARG A 46 -6.21 -0.07 8.40
N GLU A 47 -7.21 -0.66 9.05
CA GLU A 47 -7.07 -1.94 9.73
C GLU A 47 -8.28 -2.81 9.46
N GLY A 48 -8.14 -4.11 9.72
CA GLY A 48 -9.25 -5.05 9.61
C GLY A 48 -9.94 -5.01 8.27
N ALA A 49 -11.26 -4.97 8.29
CA ALA A 49 -12.06 -5.01 7.07
C ALA A 49 -11.77 -3.82 6.15
N LEU A 50 -11.47 -2.66 6.73
CA LEU A 50 -11.18 -1.48 5.92
C LEU A 50 -9.87 -1.65 5.16
N LEU A 51 -8.89 -2.29 5.77
CA LEU A 51 -7.63 -2.57 5.09
C LEU A 51 -7.85 -3.63 4.02
N ASP A 52 -8.63 -4.66 4.32
CA ASP A 52 -8.94 -5.70 3.34
C ASP A 52 -9.61 -5.12 2.10
N GLU A 53 -10.51 -4.17 2.30
CA GLU A 53 -11.18 -3.49 1.17
C GLU A 53 -10.17 -2.78 0.29
N ALA A 54 -9.20 -2.10 0.89
CA ALA A 54 -8.18 -1.38 0.13
C ALA A 54 -7.32 -2.35 -0.67
N VAL A 55 -6.93 -3.46 -0.05
CA VAL A 55 -6.12 -4.47 -0.72
C VAL A 55 -6.89 -5.08 -1.89
N GLU A 56 -8.16 -5.41 -1.69
CA GLU A 56 -8.98 -5.99 -2.75
C GLU A 56 -9.20 -5.00 -3.88
N TRP A 57 -9.38 -3.72 -3.54
CA TRP A 57 -9.51 -2.67 -4.55
C TRP A 57 -8.28 -2.65 -5.46
N CYS A 58 -7.09 -2.75 -4.87
CA CYS A 58 -5.85 -2.76 -5.64
C CYS A 58 -5.71 -4.03 -6.46
N LYS A 59 -6.04 -5.19 -5.88
CA LYS A 59 -5.96 -6.46 -6.61
C LYS A 59 -6.87 -6.49 -7.82
N ALA A 60 -8.06 -5.92 -7.68
CA ALA A 60 -9.01 -5.87 -8.79
C ALA A 60 -8.45 -5.10 -9.97
N ARG A 61 -7.46 -4.25 -9.75
CA ARG A 61 -6.83 -3.45 -10.79
C ARG A 61 -5.45 -3.98 -11.20
N GLY A 62 -5.13 -5.19 -10.73
CA GLY A 62 -3.88 -5.83 -11.11
C GLY A 62 -2.67 -5.38 -10.30
N LEU A 63 -2.91 -4.71 -9.17
CA LEU A 63 -1.84 -4.21 -8.34
C LEU A 63 -1.72 -5.09 -7.09
N GLU A 64 -0.63 -5.84 -6.99
CA GLU A 64 -0.39 -6.73 -5.86
C GLU A 64 0.84 -6.27 -5.10
N PHE A 65 0.70 -6.20 -3.78
CA PHE A 65 1.79 -5.72 -2.95
C PHE A 65 2.61 -6.86 -2.39
N TYR A 66 3.92 -6.62 -2.26
CA TYR A 66 4.82 -7.56 -1.63
C TYR A 66 4.45 -7.80 -0.16
N ALA A 67 4.02 -6.74 0.52
CA ALA A 67 3.57 -6.82 1.91
C ALA A 67 2.59 -5.70 2.17
N VAL A 68 1.80 -5.85 3.23
CA VAL A 68 0.79 -4.86 3.62
C VAL A 68 1.04 -4.54 5.10
N ASN A 69 1.33 -3.29 5.37
CA ASN A 69 1.60 -2.78 6.74
C ASN A 69 2.69 -3.55 7.47
N LYS A 70 3.65 -4.08 6.71
CA LYS A 70 4.79 -4.81 7.28
C LYS A 70 5.92 -4.82 6.25
N ASP A 71 7.14 -5.06 6.71
CA ASP A 71 8.31 -5.01 5.84
C ASP A 71 8.39 -6.19 4.89
N TYR A 72 7.85 -7.34 5.29
CA TYR A 72 7.90 -8.55 4.47
C TYR A 72 6.71 -9.43 4.85
N PRO A 73 6.32 -10.35 3.97
CA PRO A 73 5.06 -11.09 4.16
C PRO A 73 4.94 -11.87 5.46
N GLU A 74 6.05 -12.36 6.01
CA GLU A 74 6.02 -13.17 7.22
C GLU A 74 6.04 -12.36 8.50
N GLU A 75 6.21 -11.05 8.42
CA GLU A 75 6.22 -10.22 9.62
C GLU A 75 4.85 -10.26 10.26
N GLN A 76 4.80 -10.61 11.51
CA GLN A 76 3.53 -10.79 12.18
C GLN A 76 3.05 -9.49 12.81
N LYS A 77 1.77 -9.22 12.59
CA LYS A 77 1.09 -8.14 13.25
C LYS A 77 1.08 -8.43 14.75
N GLY A 78 1.22 -7.42 15.55
CA GLY A 78 1.27 -7.61 17.00
C GLY A 78 2.66 -7.62 17.55
N HIS A 79 3.66 -7.82 16.74
CA HIS A 79 5.04 -7.62 17.15
C HIS A 79 5.24 -6.16 17.48
N GLN A 80 6.28 -5.87 18.22
CA GLN A 80 6.58 -4.48 18.52
C GLN A 80 6.75 -3.64 17.28
N GLY A 81 7.12 -4.28 16.17
CA GLY A 81 7.29 -3.57 14.94
C GLY A 81 6.00 -3.09 14.30
N PHE A 82 4.86 -3.44 14.87
CA PHE A 82 3.59 -3.08 14.27
C PHE A 82 3.46 -1.58 14.00
N SER A 83 3.88 -0.77 14.93
CA SER A 83 3.79 0.69 14.77
C SER A 83 5.13 1.32 14.43
N ARG A 84 6.15 0.52 14.18
CA ARG A 84 7.47 1.03 13.89
C ARG A 84 7.58 1.51 12.44
N LYS A 85 8.62 2.26 12.18
CA LYS A 85 8.91 2.71 10.85
C LYS A 85 9.24 1.54 9.94
N LEU A 86 8.71 1.57 8.75
CA LEU A 86 9.05 0.58 7.73
C LEU A 86 10.48 0.75 7.26
N LYS A 87 11.10 -0.36 6.88
CA LYS A 87 12.43 -0.34 6.29
C LYS A 87 12.29 -0.28 4.77
N ALA A 88 11.86 0.84 4.28
CA ALA A 88 11.70 1.04 2.86
C ALA A 88 12.75 2.00 2.33
N ASP A 89 13.10 1.83 1.05
CA ASP A 89 14.06 2.71 0.41
C ASP A 89 13.42 4.04 0.02
N MET A 90 12.12 4.02 -0.21
CA MET A 90 11.39 5.20 -0.64
C MET A 90 9.97 5.12 -0.11
N PHE A 91 9.38 6.29 0.16
CA PHE A 91 7.99 6.39 0.57
C PHE A 91 7.26 7.26 -0.45
N ILE A 92 6.09 6.78 -0.89
CA ILE A 92 5.21 7.58 -1.73
C ILE A 92 3.96 7.84 -0.92
N ASP A 93 3.76 9.10 -0.54
CA ASP A 93 2.59 9.46 0.23
C ASP A 93 2.14 10.87 -0.11
N ASP A 94 1.05 11.25 0.50
CA ASP A 94 0.42 12.55 0.26
C ASP A 94 1.26 13.70 0.80
#